data_7e8460b1dffb03305f64025a618c9e88
#
_entry.id   7e8460b1dffb03305f64025a618c9e88
#
_cell.length_a   1.000
_cell.length_b   1.000
_cell.length_c   1.000
_cell.angle_alpha   90.00
_cell.angle_beta   90.00
_cell.angle_gamma   90.00
#
_symmetry.space_group_name_H-M   'P 1'
#
loop_
_entity.id
_entity.type
_entity.pdbx_description
1 polymer ?
#
loop_
_entity_poly.entity_id
_entity_poly.type
_entity_poly.pdbx_seq_one_letter_code
_entity_poly.pdbx_strand_id
1 'polypeptide(L)'
;TDTVGELCKKMNLEICQIQVETSSFVTQMVVTATAVGEKKSTAIREQEMTVAGQELLLCGYAGLEGTLRILDESEEDLGTRFVPVFLEKAKLLREKLVLPDQILSVKEQDIRQIGSGGILAALWELGEELQTGFYIDFSKIALKQETVEICEFYQLNPYLMTSAGSFLLVTGQSEEVIACLAEQGVSAVRLGCMKDQNARVIKNGEETRYLDRPAADELARWWKEH
;
A
#
# COMPACT_ATOMS: atom_id res chain seq x y z
N THR A 1 -15.07 14.47 13.92
CA THR A 1 -14.11 14.69 15.04
C THR A 1 -14.06 13.50 15.98
N ASP A 2 -15.22 12.92 16.33
CA ASP A 2 -15.28 11.82 17.31
C ASP A 2 -14.56 10.56 16.83
N THR A 3 -14.74 10.18 15.56
CA THR A 3 -14.10 9.01 14.94
C THR A 3 -12.56 9.12 14.94
N VAL A 4 -12.02 10.31 14.64
CA VAL A 4 -10.58 10.56 14.68
C VAL A 4 -10.06 10.47 16.11
N GLY A 5 -10.80 11.03 17.06
CA GLY A 5 -10.44 10.96 18.47
C GLY A 5 -10.41 9.54 19.03
N GLU A 6 -11.36 8.71 18.64
CA GLU A 6 -11.40 7.29 19.02
C GLU A 6 -10.23 6.50 18.40
N LEU A 7 -9.91 6.77 17.13
CA LEU A 7 -8.79 6.12 16.46
C LEU A 7 -7.46 6.51 17.12
N CYS A 8 -7.24 7.80 17.40
CA CYS A 8 -6.04 8.26 18.08
C CYS A 8 -5.89 7.63 19.47
N LYS A 9 -6.97 7.51 20.23
CA LYS A 9 -6.96 6.82 21.53
C LYS A 9 -6.55 5.34 21.39
N LYS A 10 -7.11 4.62 20.40
CA LYS A 10 -6.73 3.22 20.14
C LYS A 10 -5.26 3.06 19.78
N MET A 11 -4.71 4.04 19.07
CA MET A 11 -3.31 4.05 18.64
C MET A 11 -2.36 4.67 19.66
N ASN A 12 -2.86 5.05 20.84
CA ASN A 12 -2.09 5.77 21.87
C ASN A 12 -1.41 7.03 21.33
N LEU A 13 -2.12 7.77 20.48
CA LEU A 13 -1.68 9.04 19.92
C LEU A 13 -2.33 10.20 20.67
N GLU A 14 -1.53 11.20 21.00
CA GLU A 14 -2.01 12.45 21.60
C GLU A 14 -2.41 13.42 20.50
N ILE A 15 -3.62 13.98 20.60
CA ILE A 15 -4.10 15.02 19.68
C ILE A 15 -3.69 16.38 20.27
N CYS A 16 -2.70 17.01 19.64
CA CYS A 16 -2.23 18.33 20.09
C CYS A 16 -3.19 19.44 19.69
N GLN A 17 -3.80 19.37 18.50
CA GLN A 17 -4.70 20.40 18.00
C GLN A 17 -5.69 19.83 16.97
N ILE A 18 -6.92 20.31 17.04
CA ILE A 18 -7.92 20.13 15.97
C ILE A 18 -8.40 21.54 15.59
N GLN A 19 -8.35 21.84 14.29
CA GLN A 19 -8.89 23.07 13.75
C GLN A 19 -9.93 22.73 12.67
N VAL A 20 -11.09 23.34 12.76
CA VAL A 20 -12.18 23.18 11.79
C VAL A 20 -12.55 24.55 11.26
N GLU A 21 -12.45 24.74 9.95
CA GLU A 21 -12.80 25.97 9.28
C GLU A 21 -13.78 25.69 8.16
N THR A 22 -14.67 26.66 7.91
CA THR A 22 -15.54 26.65 6.74
C THR A 22 -15.09 27.74 5.78
N SER A 23 -15.04 27.44 4.49
CA SER A 23 -14.66 28.40 3.43
C SER A 23 -15.62 28.29 2.26
N SER A 24 -16.01 29.45 1.72
CA SER A 24 -16.81 29.50 0.49
C SER A 24 -16.04 29.10 -0.76
N PHE A 25 -14.72 28.93 -0.67
CA PHE A 25 -13.86 28.53 -1.78
C PHE A 25 -13.66 27.00 -1.87
N VAL A 26 -14.14 26.26 -0.87
CA VAL A 26 -13.99 24.80 -0.82
C VAL A 26 -15.36 24.14 -0.95
N THR A 27 -15.53 23.36 -1.99
CA THR A 27 -16.79 22.66 -2.30
C THR A 27 -16.87 21.26 -1.66
N GLN A 28 -15.74 20.74 -1.21
CA GLN A 28 -15.65 19.42 -0.58
C GLN A 28 -14.87 19.52 0.74
N MET A 29 -15.12 18.58 1.64
CA MET A 29 -14.36 18.49 2.89
C MET A 29 -12.92 18.10 2.62
N VAL A 30 -11.98 18.95 3.04
CA VAL A 30 -10.54 18.67 2.98
C VAL A 30 -10.05 18.37 4.39
N VAL A 31 -9.40 17.23 4.58
CA VAL A 31 -8.80 16.84 5.85
C VAL A 31 -7.29 16.75 5.68
N THR A 32 -6.55 17.46 6.51
CA THR A 32 -5.10 17.33 6.60
C THR A 32 -4.72 16.84 8.00
N ALA A 33 -3.77 15.94 8.08
CA ALA A 33 -3.24 15.46 9.35
C ALA A 33 -1.71 15.56 9.33
N THR A 34 -1.14 16.08 10.41
CA THR A 34 0.29 16.14 10.62
C THR A 34 0.63 15.36 11.88
N ALA A 35 1.48 14.36 11.76
CA ALA A 35 2.00 13.61 12.89
C ALA A 35 3.46 14.01 13.17
N VAL A 36 3.78 14.24 14.44
CA VAL A 36 5.13 14.51 14.89
C VAL A 36 5.50 13.47 15.94
N GLY A 37 6.67 12.86 15.80
CA GLY A 37 7.14 11.84 16.72
C GLY A 37 8.66 11.80 16.78
N GLU A 38 9.20 11.30 17.87
CA GLU A 38 10.61 10.99 17.98
C GLU A 38 10.88 9.65 17.31
N LYS A 39 11.80 9.64 16.36
CA LYS A 39 12.35 8.39 15.83
C LYS A 39 13.13 7.74 16.97
N LYS A 40 12.56 6.73 17.62
CA LYS A 40 13.37 5.88 18.50
C LYS A 40 14.51 5.35 17.63
N SER A 41 15.73 5.77 17.94
CA SER A 41 16.91 5.22 17.30
C SER A 41 16.88 3.70 17.55
N THR A 42 16.36 2.97 16.61
CA THR A 42 16.79 1.59 16.44
C THR A 42 18.27 1.73 16.16
N ALA A 43 19.09 1.12 17.01
CA ALA A 43 20.54 1.24 17.04
C ALA A 43 21.08 1.62 15.68
N ILE A 44 21.75 2.75 15.61
CA ILE A 44 22.43 3.27 14.43
C ILE A 44 22.74 2.06 13.56
N ARG A 45 22.35 2.05 12.29
CA ARG A 45 22.93 1.13 11.32
C ARG A 45 24.43 1.44 11.30
N GLU A 46 25.10 0.98 12.37
CA GLU A 46 26.56 0.99 12.50
C GLU A 46 27.10 -0.16 11.65
N GLN A 47 26.84 -0.08 10.41
CA GLN A 47 27.51 -0.72 9.29
C GLN A 47 26.58 -0.55 8.11
N GLU A 48 27.10 -0.11 7.02
CA GLU A 48 26.48 -0.13 5.69
C GLU A 48 26.08 -1.57 5.34
N MET A 49 25.03 -2.09 5.97
CA MET A 49 24.45 -3.36 5.56
C MET A 49 23.80 -3.11 4.21
N THR A 50 24.52 -3.52 3.18
CA THR A 50 23.96 -3.51 1.86
C THR A 50 22.65 -4.31 1.88
N VAL A 51 21.59 -3.71 1.36
CA VAL A 51 20.31 -4.41 1.18
C VAL A 51 20.35 -5.37 -0.01
N ALA A 52 21.44 -5.35 -0.78
CA ALA A 52 21.63 -6.25 -1.91
C ALA A 52 21.58 -7.71 -1.45
N GLY A 53 20.81 -8.52 -2.17
CA GLY A 53 20.56 -9.92 -1.84
C GLY A 53 19.43 -10.14 -0.84
N GLN A 54 18.95 -9.12 -0.15
CA GLN A 54 17.76 -9.22 0.69
C GLN A 54 16.51 -9.40 -0.15
N GLU A 55 15.48 -10.01 0.40
CA GLU A 55 14.24 -10.30 -0.28
C GLU A 55 13.25 -9.16 -0.11
N LEU A 56 12.46 -8.93 -1.16
CA LEU A 56 11.40 -7.94 -1.22
C LEU A 56 10.05 -8.62 -1.10
N LEU A 57 9.29 -8.26 -0.08
CA LEU A 57 7.97 -8.81 0.21
C LEU A 57 6.89 -7.76 -0.04
N LEU A 58 5.71 -8.23 -0.47
CA LEU A 58 4.45 -7.48 -0.42
C LEU A 58 3.62 -8.02 0.75
N CYS A 59 3.22 -7.16 1.68
CA CYS A 59 2.29 -7.46 2.76
C CYS A 59 0.96 -6.77 2.47
N GLY A 60 -0.12 -7.56 2.44
CA GLY A 60 -1.43 -7.10 1.98
C GLY A 60 -1.65 -7.32 0.48
N TYR A 61 -2.45 -6.45 -0.14
CA TYR A 61 -2.89 -6.60 -1.53
C TYR A 61 -2.83 -5.26 -2.27
N ALA A 62 -2.28 -5.27 -3.49
CA ALA A 62 -2.20 -4.07 -4.30
C ALA A 62 -3.60 -3.58 -4.73
N GLY A 63 -3.79 -2.26 -4.80
CA GLY A 63 -5.02 -1.61 -5.27
C GLY A 63 -6.23 -1.73 -4.33
N LEU A 64 -6.12 -2.46 -3.21
CA LEU A 64 -7.27 -2.80 -2.38
C LEU A 64 -7.94 -1.57 -1.76
N GLU A 65 -7.17 -0.68 -1.15
CA GLU A 65 -7.73 0.52 -0.50
C GLU A 65 -8.42 1.44 -1.50
N GLY A 66 -7.82 1.68 -2.66
CA GLY A 66 -8.44 2.48 -3.72
C GLY A 66 -9.74 1.84 -4.23
N THR A 67 -9.78 0.51 -4.38
CA THR A 67 -11.00 -0.24 -4.73
C THR A 67 -12.10 -0.05 -3.70
N LEU A 68 -11.77 -0.11 -2.41
CA LEU A 68 -12.73 0.10 -1.32
C LEU A 68 -13.30 1.53 -1.32
N ARG A 69 -12.50 2.53 -1.67
CA ARG A 69 -12.97 3.91 -1.82
C ARG A 69 -13.95 4.05 -2.98
N ILE A 70 -13.63 3.47 -4.14
CA ILE A 70 -14.54 3.45 -5.29
C ILE A 70 -15.86 2.77 -4.90
N LEU A 71 -15.79 1.65 -4.19
CA LEU A 71 -16.97 0.92 -3.73
C LEU A 71 -17.83 1.76 -2.78
N ASP A 72 -17.24 2.53 -1.87
CA ASP A 72 -17.95 3.40 -0.93
C ASP A 72 -18.65 4.56 -1.64
N GLU A 73 -18.07 5.08 -2.73
CA GLU A 73 -18.57 6.27 -3.42
C GLU A 73 -19.51 5.95 -4.59
N SER A 74 -19.43 4.74 -5.16
CA SER A 74 -20.13 4.37 -6.40
C SER A 74 -20.87 3.04 -6.31
N GLU A 75 -21.42 2.70 -5.15
CA GLU A 75 -22.12 1.42 -4.95
C GLU A 75 -23.32 1.27 -5.89
N GLU A 76 -24.07 2.34 -6.17
CA GLU A 76 -25.21 2.33 -7.07
C GLU A 76 -24.79 2.02 -8.53
N ASP A 77 -23.73 2.67 -9.00
CA ASP A 77 -23.19 2.45 -10.33
C ASP A 77 -22.64 1.03 -10.48
N LEU A 78 -21.87 0.56 -9.51
CA LEU A 78 -21.37 -0.82 -9.45
C LEU A 78 -22.52 -1.85 -9.41
N GLY A 79 -23.64 -1.51 -8.77
CA GLY A 79 -24.87 -2.32 -8.73
C GLY A 79 -25.51 -2.53 -10.10
N THR A 80 -25.20 -1.72 -11.11
CA THR A 80 -25.63 -1.92 -12.49
C THR A 80 -24.95 -3.12 -13.16
N ARG A 81 -23.75 -3.46 -12.72
CA ARG A 81 -22.89 -4.50 -13.30
C ARG A 81 -22.73 -5.73 -12.40
N PHE A 82 -22.60 -5.52 -11.09
CA PHE A 82 -22.28 -6.57 -10.14
C PHE A 82 -23.48 -6.94 -9.28
N VAL A 83 -23.61 -8.24 -8.99
CA VAL A 83 -24.66 -8.73 -8.10
C VAL A 83 -24.39 -8.33 -6.64
N PRO A 84 -25.43 -8.12 -5.80
CA PRO A 84 -25.26 -7.68 -4.41
C PRO A 84 -24.27 -8.53 -3.58
N VAL A 85 -24.29 -9.86 -3.79
CA VAL A 85 -23.36 -10.77 -3.08
C VAL A 85 -21.89 -10.47 -3.41
N PHE A 86 -21.59 -10.03 -4.62
CA PHE A 86 -20.22 -9.61 -4.99
C PHE A 86 -19.83 -8.33 -4.25
N LEU A 87 -20.71 -7.33 -4.24
CA LEU A 87 -20.46 -6.04 -3.56
C LEU A 87 -20.28 -6.24 -2.05
N GLU A 88 -21.11 -7.08 -1.42
CA GLU A 88 -20.94 -7.40 0.00
C GLU A 88 -19.61 -8.10 0.30
N LYS A 89 -19.17 -9.03 -0.56
CA LYS A 89 -17.85 -9.65 -0.42
C LYS A 89 -16.72 -8.62 -0.58
N ALA A 90 -16.85 -7.70 -1.54
CA ALA A 90 -15.88 -6.64 -1.75
C ALA A 90 -15.76 -5.73 -0.51
N LYS A 91 -16.87 -5.37 0.14
CA LYS A 91 -16.88 -4.60 1.39
C LYS A 91 -16.13 -5.30 2.53
N LEU A 92 -16.27 -6.61 2.66
CA LEU A 92 -15.56 -7.41 3.66
C LEU A 92 -14.03 -7.42 3.48
N LEU A 93 -13.53 -7.08 2.30
CA LEU A 93 -12.09 -6.98 2.06
C LEU A 93 -11.43 -5.85 2.87
N ARG A 94 -12.19 -4.95 3.48
CA ARG A 94 -11.70 -3.95 4.43
C ARG A 94 -10.93 -4.58 5.60
N GLU A 95 -11.33 -5.78 6.01
CA GLU A 95 -10.66 -6.56 7.05
C GLU A 95 -9.28 -7.10 6.62
N LYS A 96 -8.96 -7.00 5.32
CA LYS A 96 -7.67 -7.43 4.76
C LYS A 96 -6.64 -6.30 4.65
N LEU A 97 -7.03 -5.08 5.01
CA LEU A 97 -6.07 -3.99 5.16
C LEU A 97 -5.16 -4.27 6.35
N VAL A 98 -3.87 -4.14 6.13
CA VAL A 98 -2.85 -4.38 7.17
C VAL A 98 -2.79 -3.17 8.09
N LEU A 99 -2.90 -3.40 9.39
CA LEU A 99 -2.81 -2.35 10.40
C LEU A 99 -1.34 -2.05 10.73
N PRO A 100 -1.01 -0.81 11.11
CA PRO A 100 0.36 -0.44 11.49
C PRO A 100 0.95 -1.33 12.59
N ASP A 101 0.18 -1.70 13.60
CA ASP A 101 0.65 -2.55 14.71
C ASP A 101 1.07 -3.94 14.24
N GLN A 102 0.39 -4.50 13.24
CA GLN A 102 0.71 -5.79 12.67
C GLN A 102 2.06 -5.75 11.94
N ILE A 103 2.32 -4.68 11.18
CA ILE A 103 3.56 -4.57 10.41
C ILE A 103 4.74 -4.16 11.27
N LEU A 104 4.53 -3.33 12.30
CA LEU A 104 5.57 -2.90 13.22
C LEU A 104 6.00 -3.99 14.21
N SER A 105 5.25 -5.09 14.33
CA SER A 105 5.65 -6.27 15.09
C SER A 105 6.88 -6.96 14.51
N VAL A 106 7.12 -6.79 13.21
CA VAL A 106 8.30 -7.29 12.51
C VAL A 106 9.44 -6.31 12.70
N LYS A 107 10.47 -6.71 13.45
CA LYS A 107 11.62 -5.87 13.79
C LYS A 107 12.67 -5.88 12.68
N GLU A 108 13.50 -4.82 12.65
CA GLU A 108 14.75 -4.73 11.85
C GLU A 108 14.57 -4.81 10.32
N GLN A 109 13.47 -4.27 9.81
CA GLN A 109 13.15 -4.29 8.38
C GLN A 109 13.04 -2.88 7.82
N ASP A 110 13.35 -2.74 6.53
CA ASP A 110 12.94 -1.56 5.77
C ASP A 110 11.48 -1.74 5.37
N ILE A 111 10.63 -0.90 5.94
CA ILE A 111 9.18 -0.97 5.76
C ILE A 111 8.71 0.29 5.04
N ARG A 112 7.99 0.11 3.94
CA ARG A 112 7.37 1.19 3.21
C ARG A 112 5.89 0.93 2.99
N GLN A 113 5.02 1.83 3.43
CA GLN A 113 3.61 1.78 3.10
C GLN A 113 3.41 2.10 1.61
N ILE A 114 2.53 1.36 0.96
CA ILE A 114 2.12 1.63 -0.41
C ILE A 114 1.05 2.72 -0.37
N GLY A 115 1.38 3.89 -0.89
CA GLY A 115 0.49 5.06 -0.94
C GLY A 115 -0.06 5.33 -2.33
N SER A 116 -0.23 6.63 -2.62
CA SER A 116 -0.67 7.11 -3.93
C SER A 116 0.28 6.67 -5.05
N GLY A 117 -0.27 6.34 -6.21
CA GLY A 117 0.43 5.75 -7.34
C GLY A 117 0.66 4.24 -7.23
N GLY A 118 0.15 3.62 -6.16
CA GLY A 118 0.11 2.18 -5.97
C GLY A 118 1.47 1.52 -5.80
N ILE A 119 1.48 0.21 -6.03
CA ILE A 119 2.69 -0.60 -5.80
C ILE A 119 3.84 -0.22 -6.74
N LEU A 120 3.56 0.21 -7.96
CA LEU A 120 4.62 0.59 -8.90
C LEU A 120 5.32 1.87 -8.45
N ALA A 121 4.59 2.85 -7.91
CA ALA A 121 5.17 4.05 -7.31
C ALA A 121 5.98 3.71 -6.06
N ALA A 122 5.44 2.88 -5.17
CA ALA A 122 6.13 2.45 -3.96
C ALA A 122 7.44 1.71 -4.25
N LEU A 123 7.45 0.83 -5.27
CA LEU A 123 8.67 0.14 -5.74
C LEU A 123 9.70 1.12 -6.29
N TRP A 124 9.25 2.09 -7.09
CA TRP A 124 10.14 3.13 -7.62
C TRP A 124 10.79 3.93 -6.49
N GLU A 125 9.97 4.44 -5.57
CA GLU A 125 10.41 5.25 -4.44
C GLU A 125 11.32 4.47 -3.48
N LEU A 126 11.03 3.16 -3.25
CA LEU A 126 11.89 2.30 -2.45
C LEU A 126 13.30 2.19 -3.05
N GLY A 127 13.38 2.01 -4.37
CA GLY A 127 14.66 1.98 -5.09
C GLY A 127 15.41 3.31 -5.04
N GLU A 128 14.70 4.46 -5.05
CA GLU A 128 15.30 5.79 -4.88
C GLU A 128 15.84 5.97 -3.44
N GLU A 129 15.05 5.59 -2.45
CA GLU A 129 15.41 5.77 -1.03
C GLU A 129 16.60 4.92 -0.62
N LEU A 130 16.63 3.67 -1.06
CA LEU A 130 17.71 2.73 -0.76
C LEU A 130 18.90 2.84 -1.72
N GLN A 131 18.82 3.70 -2.75
CA GLN A 131 19.85 3.88 -3.78
C GLN A 131 20.29 2.55 -4.42
N THR A 132 19.33 1.66 -4.66
CA THR A 132 19.58 0.31 -5.16
C THR A 132 18.48 -0.13 -6.11
N GLY A 133 18.73 -1.16 -6.91
CA GLY A 133 17.73 -1.75 -7.77
C GLY A 133 17.15 -3.03 -7.19
N PHE A 134 16.30 -3.66 -7.97
CA PHE A 134 15.65 -4.92 -7.60
C PHE A 134 15.32 -5.76 -8.83
N TYR A 135 15.04 -7.02 -8.56
CA TYR A 135 14.44 -7.95 -9.52
C TYR A 135 13.20 -8.56 -8.90
N ILE A 136 12.04 -8.35 -9.51
CA ILE A 136 10.76 -8.88 -9.03
C ILE A 136 10.03 -9.68 -10.12
N ASP A 137 9.22 -10.63 -9.68
CA ASP A 137 8.25 -11.34 -10.49
C ASP A 137 6.89 -10.66 -10.37
N PHE A 138 6.45 -10.01 -11.45
CA PHE A 138 5.21 -9.24 -11.50
C PHE A 138 3.97 -10.11 -11.23
N SER A 139 3.99 -11.37 -11.62
CA SER A 139 2.90 -12.31 -11.41
C SER A 139 2.63 -12.61 -9.94
N LYS A 140 3.59 -12.31 -9.06
CA LYS A 140 3.49 -12.49 -7.61
C LYS A 140 2.87 -11.32 -6.88
N ILE A 141 2.62 -10.21 -7.57
CA ILE A 141 1.90 -9.08 -6.95
C ILE A 141 0.47 -9.54 -6.64
N ALA A 142 0.17 -9.68 -5.34
CA ALA A 142 -1.11 -10.17 -4.88
C ALA A 142 -2.21 -9.12 -5.11
N LEU A 143 -3.24 -9.50 -5.86
CA LEU A 143 -4.47 -8.74 -6.08
C LEU A 143 -5.67 -9.54 -5.58
N LYS A 144 -6.72 -8.86 -5.16
CA LYS A 144 -8.02 -9.49 -4.95
C LYS A 144 -8.79 -9.51 -6.26
N GLN A 145 -9.61 -10.55 -6.47
CA GLN A 145 -10.44 -10.65 -7.66
C GLN A 145 -11.39 -9.45 -7.75
N GLU A 146 -12.00 -9.06 -6.65
CA GLU A 146 -12.89 -7.91 -6.56
C GLU A 146 -12.18 -6.61 -6.98
N THR A 147 -10.91 -6.44 -6.62
CA THR A 147 -10.08 -5.32 -7.10
C THR A 147 -9.92 -5.34 -8.61
N VAL A 148 -9.61 -6.51 -9.18
CA VAL A 148 -9.43 -6.65 -10.63
C VAL A 148 -10.73 -6.34 -11.38
N GLU A 149 -11.85 -6.91 -10.95
CA GLU A 149 -13.18 -6.75 -11.59
C GLU A 149 -13.67 -5.30 -11.54
N ILE A 150 -13.52 -4.61 -10.39
CA ILE A 150 -13.92 -3.22 -10.24
C ILE A 150 -13.00 -2.30 -11.05
N CYS A 151 -11.69 -2.56 -11.04
CA CYS A 151 -10.75 -1.80 -11.87
C CYS A 151 -11.02 -2.00 -13.36
N GLU A 152 -11.36 -3.21 -13.79
CA GLU A 152 -11.70 -3.49 -15.19
C GLU A 152 -12.98 -2.75 -15.61
N PHE A 153 -13.99 -2.70 -14.75
CA PHE A 153 -15.23 -1.97 -15.01
C PHE A 153 -14.99 -0.49 -15.31
N TYR A 154 -14.11 0.15 -14.54
CA TYR A 154 -13.73 1.57 -14.72
C TYR A 154 -12.48 1.79 -15.59
N GLN A 155 -11.94 0.74 -16.20
CA GLN A 155 -10.72 0.79 -17.02
C GLN A 155 -9.52 1.40 -16.27
N LEU A 156 -9.35 1.02 -14.99
CA LEU A 156 -8.26 1.44 -14.11
C LEU A 156 -7.17 0.37 -14.04
N ASN A 157 -5.95 0.80 -13.78
CA ASN A 157 -4.83 -0.10 -13.53
C ASN A 157 -4.64 -0.33 -12.02
N PRO A 158 -4.96 -1.53 -11.47
CA PRO A 158 -4.87 -1.78 -10.04
C PRO A 158 -3.45 -1.65 -9.46
N TYR A 159 -2.42 -1.75 -10.28
CA TYR A 159 -1.03 -1.61 -9.84
C TYR A 159 -0.60 -0.15 -9.65
N LEU A 160 -1.33 0.80 -10.23
CA LEU A 160 -1.14 2.24 -10.07
C LEU A 160 -2.15 2.87 -9.10
N MET A 161 -3.02 2.06 -8.50
CA MET A 161 -4.04 2.52 -7.57
C MET A 161 -3.50 2.52 -6.13
N THR A 162 -3.81 3.57 -5.38
CA THR A 162 -3.47 3.69 -3.96
C THR A 162 -3.81 2.41 -3.18
N SER A 163 -2.94 2.05 -2.25
CA SER A 163 -3.01 0.78 -1.52
C SER A 163 -2.63 0.96 -0.05
N ALA A 164 -3.08 2.05 0.59
CA ALA A 164 -2.88 2.25 2.02
C ALA A 164 -3.43 1.04 2.81
N GLY A 165 -2.66 0.57 3.80
CA GLY A 165 -2.92 -0.74 4.43
C GLY A 165 -2.32 -1.92 3.65
N SER A 166 -1.35 -1.65 2.77
CA SER A 166 -0.42 -2.63 2.20
C SER A 166 0.99 -2.07 2.27
N PHE A 167 1.99 -2.94 2.39
CA PHE A 167 3.38 -2.54 2.65
C PHE A 167 4.36 -3.33 1.81
N LEU A 168 5.46 -2.69 1.46
CA LEU A 168 6.68 -3.34 0.99
C LEU A 168 7.64 -3.51 2.16
N LEU A 169 8.28 -4.68 2.26
CA LEU A 169 9.32 -4.98 3.24
C LEU A 169 10.56 -5.50 2.54
N VAL A 170 11.72 -5.04 2.98
CA VAL A 170 13.02 -5.58 2.57
C VAL A 170 13.64 -6.30 3.77
N THR A 171 13.94 -7.58 3.61
CA THR A 171 14.40 -8.44 4.71
C THR A 171 15.38 -9.52 4.27
N GLY A 172 16.32 -9.85 5.14
CA GLY A 172 17.15 -11.05 5.02
C GLY A 172 16.52 -12.32 5.60
N GLN A 173 15.35 -12.21 6.27
CA GLN A 173 14.70 -13.30 7.02
C GLN A 173 13.24 -13.49 6.56
N SER A 174 13.03 -13.57 5.26
CA SER A 174 11.69 -13.55 4.66
C SER A 174 10.76 -14.65 5.16
N GLU A 175 11.24 -15.86 5.39
CA GLU A 175 10.41 -16.99 5.86
C GLU A 175 9.89 -16.75 7.28
N GLU A 176 10.74 -16.25 8.17
CA GLU A 176 10.36 -15.90 9.55
C GLU A 176 9.37 -14.74 9.57
N VAL A 177 9.62 -13.73 8.75
CA VAL A 177 8.74 -12.55 8.59
C VAL A 177 7.36 -12.97 8.07
N ILE A 178 7.31 -13.80 7.02
CA ILE A 178 6.05 -14.29 6.44
C ILE A 178 5.29 -15.13 7.48
N ALA A 179 5.97 -16.00 8.22
CA ALA A 179 5.35 -16.80 9.26
C ALA A 179 4.76 -15.93 10.39
N CYS A 180 5.52 -14.95 10.88
CA CYS A 180 5.08 -14.02 11.92
C CYS A 180 3.86 -13.19 11.48
N LEU A 181 3.83 -12.71 10.24
CA LEU A 181 2.70 -11.97 9.68
C LEU A 181 1.48 -12.88 9.46
N ALA A 182 1.69 -14.12 9.04
CA ALA A 182 0.61 -15.10 8.87
C ALA A 182 -0.11 -15.42 10.18
N GLU A 183 0.62 -15.51 11.30
CA GLU A 183 0.05 -15.70 12.64
C GLU A 183 -0.89 -14.53 13.04
N GLN A 184 -0.66 -13.34 12.48
CA GLN A 184 -1.49 -12.16 12.69
C GLN A 184 -2.60 -11.99 11.62
N GLY A 185 -2.75 -12.98 10.73
CA GLY A 185 -3.73 -12.97 9.64
C GLY A 185 -3.36 -12.08 8.46
N VAL A 186 -2.12 -11.59 8.40
CA VAL A 186 -1.60 -10.78 7.30
C VAL A 186 -1.05 -11.67 6.19
N SER A 187 -1.50 -11.43 4.95
CA SER A 187 -0.94 -12.09 3.78
C SER A 187 0.37 -11.41 3.40
N ALA A 188 1.44 -12.17 3.30
CA ALA A 188 2.73 -11.69 2.81
C ALA A 188 3.26 -12.62 1.72
N VAL A 189 3.76 -12.03 0.62
CA VAL A 189 4.30 -12.77 -0.52
C VAL A 189 5.65 -12.23 -0.92
N ARG A 190 6.56 -13.12 -1.31
CA ARG A 190 7.87 -12.77 -1.84
C ARG A 190 7.73 -12.33 -3.29
N LEU A 191 8.05 -11.06 -3.57
CA LEU A 191 8.06 -10.51 -4.93
C LEU A 191 9.37 -10.84 -5.66
N GLY A 192 10.50 -10.75 -4.97
CA GLY A 192 11.83 -10.91 -5.55
C GLY A 192 12.94 -10.51 -4.57
N CYS A 193 13.98 -9.88 -5.07
CA CYS A 193 15.15 -9.51 -4.27
C CYS A 193 15.77 -8.17 -4.70
N MET A 194 16.42 -7.51 -3.75
CA MET A 194 17.22 -6.32 -3.96
C MET A 194 18.54 -6.65 -4.66
N LYS A 195 19.06 -5.75 -5.48
CA LYS A 195 20.26 -5.92 -6.28
C LYS A 195 21.28 -4.83 -5.96
N ASP A 196 22.55 -5.15 -6.13
CA ASP A 196 23.65 -4.20 -5.95
C ASP A 196 23.69 -3.11 -7.04
N GLN A 197 23.15 -3.42 -8.21
CA GLN A 197 23.01 -2.48 -9.33
C GLN A 197 21.71 -1.68 -9.21
N ASN A 198 21.71 -0.43 -9.64
CA ASN A 198 20.51 0.43 -9.58
C ASN A 198 19.46 0.12 -10.69
N ALA A 199 19.44 -1.10 -11.19
CA ALA A 199 18.50 -1.54 -12.20
C ALA A 199 17.21 -2.08 -11.54
N ARG A 200 16.05 -1.51 -11.89
CA ARG A 200 14.73 -1.90 -11.40
C ARG A 200 14.04 -2.80 -12.39
N VAL A 201 14.23 -4.09 -12.22
CA VAL A 201 13.83 -5.10 -13.21
C VAL A 201 12.54 -5.79 -12.78
N ILE A 202 11.60 -5.85 -13.71
CA ILE A 202 10.32 -6.56 -13.58
C ILE A 202 10.29 -7.70 -14.60
N LYS A 203 10.05 -8.91 -14.11
CA LYS A 203 9.77 -10.08 -14.94
C LYS A 203 8.28 -10.38 -14.95
N ASN A 204 7.72 -10.62 -16.14
CA ASN A 204 6.34 -11.07 -16.32
C ASN A 204 6.31 -12.25 -17.32
N GLY A 205 6.25 -13.46 -16.82
CA GLY A 205 6.41 -14.66 -17.63
C GLY A 205 7.80 -14.71 -18.30
N GLU A 206 7.82 -14.72 -19.64
CA GLU A 206 9.05 -14.71 -20.45
C GLU A 206 9.60 -13.28 -20.66
N GLU A 207 8.77 -12.26 -20.44
CA GLU A 207 9.13 -10.87 -20.67
C GLU A 207 9.88 -10.28 -19.48
N THR A 208 10.94 -9.52 -19.77
CA THR A 208 11.71 -8.77 -18.79
C THR A 208 11.79 -7.31 -19.22
N ARG A 209 11.44 -6.40 -18.33
CA ARG A 209 11.48 -4.96 -18.59
C ARG A 209 12.00 -4.20 -17.37
N TYR A 210 12.40 -2.97 -17.59
CA TYR A 210 12.69 -2.04 -16.51
C TYR A 210 11.40 -1.38 -16.01
N LEU A 211 11.36 -1.10 -14.72
CA LEU A 211 10.29 -0.27 -14.15
C LEU A 211 10.54 1.17 -14.61
N ASP A 212 9.58 1.72 -15.35
CA ASP A 212 9.54 3.13 -15.69
C ASP A 212 9.04 3.98 -14.52
N ARG A 213 9.30 5.29 -14.60
CA ARG A 213 8.74 6.23 -13.61
C ARG A 213 7.22 6.11 -13.63
N PRO A 214 6.58 5.85 -12.48
CA PRO A 214 5.14 5.59 -12.42
C PRO A 214 4.30 6.78 -12.89
N ALA A 215 3.15 6.46 -13.48
CA ALA A 215 2.11 7.43 -13.81
C ALA A 215 1.40 7.93 -12.55
N ALA A 216 0.47 8.87 -12.74
CA ALA A 216 -0.39 9.36 -11.66
C ALA A 216 -1.28 8.24 -11.10
N ASP A 217 -1.78 8.46 -9.88
CA ASP A 217 -2.69 7.54 -9.20
C ASP A 217 -4.00 7.37 -9.95
N GLU A 218 -4.43 6.12 -10.12
CA GLU A 218 -5.66 5.78 -10.85
C GLU A 218 -6.92 6.18 -10.10
N LEU A 219 -6.92 6.21 -8.77
CA LEU A 219 -8.04 6.73 -7.99
C LEU A 219 -8.20 8.23 -8.23
N ALA A 220 -7.10 8.98 -8.33
CA ALA A 220 -7.15 10.39 -8.66
C ALA A 220 -7.66 10.66 -10.08
N ARG A 221 -7.38 9.74 -11.03
CA ARG A 221 -7.97 9.77 -12.38
C ARG A 221 -9.47 9.51 -12.31
N TRP A 222 -9.87 8.45 -11.60
CA TRP A 222 -11.26 8.08 -11.44
C TRP A 222 -12.11 9.22 -10.86
N TRP A 223 -11.65 9.90 -9.81
CA TRP A 223 -12.35 11.06 -9.21
C TRP A 223 -12.52 12.28 -10.14
N LYS A 224 -11.71 12.40 -11.16
CA LYS A 224 -11.85 13.49 -12.14
C LYS A 224 -12.88 13.17 -13.23
N GLU A 225 -13.13 11.89 -13.44
CA GLU A 225 -14.02 11.39 -14.50
C GLU A 225 -15.44 11.11 -13.96
N HIS A 226 -15.61 10.98 -12.66
CA HIS A 226 -16.87 10.68 -11.94
C HIS A 226 -17.12 11.69 -10.84
#